data_59ceebb169c2d0b16808f82393715020
#
_entry.id   59ceebb169c2d0b16808f82393715020
#
_cell.length_a   1.000
_cell.length_b   1.000
_cell.length_c   1.000
_cell.angle_alpha   90.00
_cell.angle_beta   90.00
_cell.angle_gamma   90.00
#
_symmetry.space_group_name_H-M   'P 1'
#
loop_
_entity.id
_entity.type
_entity.pdbx_description
1 polymer ?
#
loop_
_entity_poly.entity_id
_entity_poly.type
_entity_poly.pdbx_seq_one_letter_code
_entity_poly.pdbx_strand_id
1 'polypeptide(L)'
;MKDILLEQIRKTEKLQRSLFYSNEKNPFDCTYELYELLKNAITKKEPFSMVRLGDGEGRVLAYPNLFNKDIFLNQVLTYQFGSSVVEELKRVFGDDYLQPSMTRLQSLVLDAIKNADIVGAPSWLHFRDSTNDTNIIPQAAQSVCLTTIEASVEKSVPIFDHFIFKPFHKEGLFNRLLKDLDQLTVISHTDITDQIASHFNLPKCDHIRIPGHQSFMQSGEFHYPTLYPEIESKINVKRRGDVFLVAAGYLGKHYCNIIKKKGGIGIDIGSIF
;
A
#
# COMPACT_ATOMS: atom_id res chain seq x y z
N MET A 1 7.43 6.60 -26.45
CA MET A 1 6.91 6.43 -25.09
C MET A 1 5.56 5.73 -25.04
N LYS A 2 4.52 6.24 -25.71
CA LYS A 2 3.17 5.63 -25.72
C LYS A 2 3.19 4.15 -26.09
N ASP A 3 3.90 3.75 -27.14
CA ASP A 3 3.96 2.35 -27.57
C ASP A 3 4.59 1.42 -26.51
N ILE A 4 5.61 1.89 -25.81
CA ILE A 4 6.26 1.13 -24.73
C ILE A 4 5.28 0.91 -23.57
N LEU A 5 4.50 1.94 -23.22
CA LEU A 5 3.49 1.85 -22.16
C LEU A 5 2.36 0.90 -22.55
N LEU A 6 1.89 0.97 -23.80
CA LEU A 6 0.88 0.05 -24.32
C LEU A 6 1.38 -1.40 -24.35
N GLU A 7 2.64 -1.60 -24.73
CA GLU A 7 3.26 -2.93 -24.71
C GLU A 7 3.29 -3.49 -23.29
N GLN A 8 3.67 -2.67 -22.30
CA GLN A 8 3.66 -3.07 -20.89
C GLN A 8 2.26 -3.48 -20.42
N ILE A 9 1.22 -2.73 -20.80
CA ILE A 9 -0.17 -3.08 -20.47
C ILE A 9 -0.55 -4.42 -21.10
N ARG A 10 -0.26 -4.61 -22.40
CA ARG A 10 -0.57 -5.87 -23.11
C ARG A 10 0.12 -7.10 -22.52
N LYS A 11 1.36 -6.97 -22.04
CA LYS A 11 2.09 -8.05 -21.37
C LYS A 11 1.34 -8.60 -20.15
N THR A 12 0.48 -7.80 -19.53
CA THR A 12 -0.25 -8.17 -18.31
C THR A 12 -1.70 -8.60 -18.55
N GLU A 13 -2.18 -8.62 -19.79
CA GLU A 13 -3.59 -8.98 -20.10
C GLU A 13 -4.01 -10.32 -19.48
N LYS A 14 -3.15 -11.34 -19.55
CA LYS A 14 -3.40 -12.65 -18.93
C LYS A 14 -3.38 -12.56 -17.40
N LEU A 15 -2.46 -11.77 -16.85
CA LEU A 15 -2.28 -11.62 -15.41
C LEU A 15 -3.42 -10.86 -14.74
N GLN A 16 -4.10 -9.98 -15.48
CA GLN A 16 -5.22 -9.17 -14.98
C GLN A 16 -6.36 -9.99 -14.36
N ARG A 17 -6.45 -11.28 -14.68
CA ARG A 17 -7.44 -12.19 -14.09
C ARG A 17 -6.81 -13.36 -13.37
N SER A 18 -5.81 -14.01 -13.98
CA SER A 18 -5.26 -15.29 -13.50
C SER A 18 -4.57 -15.22 -12.14
N LEU A 19 -4.12 -14.03 -11.72
CA LEU A 19 -3.49 -13.82 -10.42
C LEU A 19 -4.49 -13.74 -9.26
N PHE A 20 -5.75 -13.37 -9.52
CA PHE A 20 -6.68 -13.04 -8.44
C PHE A 20 -7.28 -14.28 -7.79
N TYR A 21 -7.59 -14.15 -6.50
CA TYR A 21 -8.19 -15.18 -5.65
C TYR A 21 -9.42 -15.82 -6.30
N SER A 22 -10.22 -15.02 -6.99
CA SER A 22 -11.32 -15.55 -7.82
C SER A 22 -11.30 -14.84 -9.19
N ASN A 23 -10.83 -15.57 -10.20
CA ASN A 23 -10.77 -15.06 -11.59
C ASN A 23 -12.14 -15.07 -12.31
N GLU A 24 -13.13 -15.78 -11.78
CA GLU A 24 -14.47 -15.94 -12.37
C GLU A 24 -15.50 -14.96 -11.81
N LYS A 25 -15.31 -14.51 -10.55
CA LYS A 25 -16.19 -13.57 -9.88
C LYS A 25 -15.77 -12.12 -10.12
N ASN A 26 -16.71 -11.19 -9.92
CA ASN A 26 -16.35 -9.79 -9.76
C ASN A 26 -15.35 -9.67 -8.58
N PRO A 27 -14.19 -8.99 -8.75
CA PRO A 27 -13.18 -8.90 -7.69
C PRO A 27 -13.70 -8.24 -6.40
N PHE A 28 -14.82 -7.51 -6.46
CA PHE A 28 -15.45 -6.92 -5.29
C PHE A 28 -16.41 -7.87 -4.55
N ASP A 29 -16.76 -9.02 -5.15
CA ASP A 29 -17.65 -10.00 -4.52
C ASP A 29 -16.89 -10.98 -3.60
N CYS A 30 -15.58 -10.78 -3.40
CA CYS A 30 -14.72 -11.59 -2.54
C CYS A 30 -14.47 -10.97 -1.15
N THR A 31 -15.31 -10.03 -0.73
CA THR A 31 -15.18 -9.32 0.56
C THR A 31 -15.26 -10.26 1.76
N TYR A 32 -16.14 -11.27 1.68
CA TYR A 32 -16.33 -12.21 2.77
C TYR A 32 -15.16 -13.18 2.90
N GLU A 33 -14.58 -13.62 1.79
CA GLU A 33 -13.35 -14.42 1.78
C GLU A 33 -12.18 -13.67 2.40
N LEU A 34 -12.03 -12.39 2.06
CA LEU A 34 -11.04 -11.52 2.70
C LEU A 34 -11.30 -11.39 4.20
N TYR A 35 -12.56 -11.20 4.60
CA TYR A 35 -12.94 -11.12 6.01
C TYR A 35 -12.54 -12.37 6.78
N GLU A 36 -12.81 -13.58 6.25
CA GLU A 36 -12.47 -14.83 6.93
C GLU A 36 -10.95 -15.02 7.07
N LEU A 37 -10.16 -14.60 6.06
CA LEU A 37 -8.69 -14.65 6.16
C LEU A 37 -8.16 -13.70 7.25
N LEU A 38 -8.63 -12.45 7.27
CA LEU A 38 -8.22 -11.47 8.28
C LEU A 38 -8.68 -11.88 9.69
N LYS A 39 -9.92 -12.34 9.82
CA LYS A 39 -10.47 -12.83 11.08
C LYS A 39 -9.68 -14.03 11.62
N ASN A 40 -9.30 -14.95 10.76
CA ASN A 40 -8.50 -16.11 11.15
C ASN A 40 -7.13 -15.68 11.69
N ALA A 41 -6.42 -14.76 11.01
CA ALA A 41 -5.15 -14.22 11.47
C ALA A 41 -5.28 -13.53 12.83
N ILE A 42 -6.32 -12.70 13.02
CA ILE A 42 -6.59 -12.01 14.28
C ILE A 42 -6.91 -13.00 15.40
N THR A 43 -7.79 -13.97 15.15
CA THR A 43 -8.21 -14.97 16.15
C THR A 43 -7.03 -15.83 16.60
N LYS A 44 -6.17 -16.24 15.69
CA LYS A 44 -4.97 -17.04 15.99
C LYS A 44 -3.81 -16.21 16.51
N LYS A 45 -3.91 -14.89 16.50
CA LYS A 45 -2.83 -13.96 16.84
C LYS A 45 -1.54 -14.24 16.04
N GLU A 46 -1.68 -14.61 14.77
CA GLU A 46 -0.56 -14.91 13.90
C GLU A 46 0.01 -13.61 13.31
N PRO A 47 1.35 -13.45 13.26
CA PRO A 47 1.95 -12.32 12.57
C PRO A 47 1.51 -12.28 11.11
N PHE A 48 0.98 -11.16 10.67
CA PHE A 48 0.30 -11.08 9.38
C PHE A 48 0.51 -9.73 8.70
N SER A 49 0.57 -9.73 7.37
CA SER A 49 0.71 -8.53 6.57
C SER A 49 -0.20 -8.59 5.35
N MET A 50 -1.08 -7.61 5.23
CA MET A 50 -1.79 -7.31 3.99
C MET A 50 -1.26 -6.00 3.43
N VAL A 51 -0.77 -6.02 2.19
CA VAL A 51 -0.29 -4.85 1.46
C VAL A 51 -1.15 -4.60 0.23
N ARG A 52 -1.24 -3.34 -0.21
CA ARG A 52 -2.01 -2.98 -1.41
C ARG A 52 -1.13 -2.18 -2.37
N LEU A 53 -1.21 -2.52 -3.64
CA LEU A 53 -0.46 -1.90 -4.72
C LEU A 53 -1.40 -1.17 -5.66
N GLY A 54 -1.08 0.06 -5.98
CA GLY A 54 -1.80 0.88 -6.94
C GLY A 54 -0.84 1.46 -7.99
N ASP A 55 -1.31 2.44 -8.73
CA ASP A 55 -0.50 3.12 -9.74
C ASP A 55 0.71 3.84 -9.15
N GLY A 56 0.60 4.34 -7.93
CA GLY A 56 1.71 4.98 -7.23
C GLY A 56 2.88 4.03 -7.00
N GLU A 57 2.63 2.85 -6.42
CA GLU A 57 3.64 1.82 -6.21
C GLU A 57 4.22 1.32 -7.54
N GLY A 58 3.35 1.18 -8.54
CA GLY A 58 3.79 0.80 -9.88
C GLY A 58 4.75 1.80 -10.51
N ARG A 59 4.57 3.11 -10.28
CA ARG A 59 5.50 4.14 -10.74
C ARG A 59 6.86 4.04 -10.05
N VAL A 60 6.87 3.80 -8.73
CA VAL A 60 8.12 3.56 -7.98
C VAL A 60 8.85 2.35 -8.53
N LEU A 61 8.15 1.23 -8.70
CA LEU A 61 8.72 -0.03 -9.18
C LEU A 61 9.21 0.04 -10.63
N ALA A 62 8.60 0.90 -11.45
CA ALA A 62 8.91 1.06 -12.87
C ALA A 62 10.11 1.99 -13.14
N TYR A 63 10.57 2.77 -12.17
CA TYR A 63 11.73 3.65 -12.33
C TYR A 63 13.05 2.84 -12.31
N PRO A 64 14.04 3.16 -13.11
CA PRO A 64 14.04 4.12 -14.23
C PRO A 64 13.60 3.49 -15.58
N ASN A 65 13.24 2.20 -15.60
CA ASN A 65 13.12 1.41 -16.83
C ASN A 65 11.93 1.82 -17.71
N LEU A 66 10.78 2.08 -17.11
CA LEU A 66 9.56 2.46 -17.83
C LEU A 66 9.26 3.95 -17.70
N PHE A 67 9.52 4.53 -16.53
CA PHE A 67 9.32 5.95 -16.26
C PHE A 67 10.65 6.66 -16.08
N ASN A 68 10.85 7.72 -16.87
CA ASN A 68 12.04 8.55 -16.77
C ASN A 68 11.99 9.49 -15.55
N LYS A 69 13.10 10.22 -15.35
CA LYS A 69 13.26 11.16 -14.24
C LYS A 69 12.13 12.19 -14.15
N ASP A 70 11.71 12.77 -15.28
CA ASP A 70 10.72 13.87 -15.29
C ASP A 70 9.33 13.37 -14.88
N ILE A 71 8.89 12.22 -15.41
CA ILE A 71 7.63 11.59 -15.01
C ILE A 71 7.68 11.26 -13.52
N PHE A 72 8.80 10.71 -13.06
CA PHE A 72 8.93 10.30 -11.67
C PHE A 72 8.91 11.50 -10.71
N LEU A 73 9.68 12.54 -10.99
CA LEU A 73 9.71 13.76 -10.17
C LEU A 73 8.35 14.44 -10.11
N ASN A 74 7.72 14.66 -11.25
CA ASN A 74 6.50 15.45 -11.33
C ASN A 74 5.24 14.68 -10.89
N GLN A 75 5.18 13.38 -11.11
CA GLN A 75 3.97 12.60 -10.87
C GLN A 75 4.04 11.71 -9.62
N VAL A 76 5.22 11.47 -9.09
CA VAL A 76 5.39 10.62 -7.90
C VAL A 76 5.88 11.45 -6.72
N LEU A 77 7.10 11.96 -6.79
CA LEU A 77 7.70 12.64 -5.64
C LEU A 77 6.99 13.94 -5.30
N THR A 78 6.74 14.79 -6.30
CA THR A 78 6.09 16.09 -6.06
C THR A 78 4.64 15.89 -5.61
N TYR A 79 3.90 14.99 -6.22
CA TYR A 79 2.51 14.72 -5.86
C TYR A 79 2.38 14.07 -4.47
N GLN A 80 3.20 13.07 -4.16
CA GLN A 80 3.09 12.27 -2.94
C GLN A 80 3.78 12.92 -1.73
N PHE A 81 4.93 13.56 -1.95
CA PHE A 81 5.80 14.02 -0.87
C PHE A 81 6.00 15.54 -0.82
N GLY A 82 5.51 16.28 -1.82
CA GLY A 82 5.69 17.73 -1.95
C GLY A 82 6.92 18.14 -2.76
N SER A 83 6.92 19.40 -3.24
CA SER A 83 7.99 19.94 -4.12
C SER A 83 9.36 20.04 -3.44
N SER A 84 9.39 20.27 -2.13
CA SER A 84 10.64 20.40 -1.36
C SER A 84 11.37 19.09 -1.14
N VAL A 85 10.73 17.94 -1.43
CA VAL A 85 11.35 16.61 -1.25
C VAL A 85 12.58 16.44 -2.13
N VAL A 86 12.63 17.07 -3.30
CA VAL A 86 13.78 16.98 -4.21
C VAL A 86 15.04 17.57 -3.57
N GLU A 87 14.94 18.69 -2.87
CA GLU A 87 16.07 19.31 -2.16
C GLU A 87 16.51 18.45 -0.98
N GLU A 88 15.56 17.88 -0.25
CA GLU A 88 15.85 16.96 0.83
C GLU A 88 16.53 15.67 0.32
N LEU A 89 16.10 15.14 -0.81
CA LEU A 89 16.75 14.00 -1.45
C LEU A 89 18.20 14.33 -1.84
N LYS A 90 18.45 15.51 -2.41
CA LYS A 90 19.82 15.99 -2.71
C LYS A 90 20.67 16.09 -1.43
N ARG A 91 20.09 16.63 -0.37
CA ARG A 91 20.79 16.78 0.92
C ARG A 91 21.17 15.41 1.50
N VAL A 92 20.30 14.40 1.40
CA VAL A 92 20.50 13.07 2.01
C VAL A 92 21.37 12.17 1.13
N PHE A 93 21.21 12.22 -0.18
CA PHE A 93 21.81 11.27 -1.14
C PHE A 93 22.86 11.92 -2.08
N GLY A 94 23.12 13.25 -1.97
CA GLY A 94 24.04 13.98 -2.82
C GLY A 94 23.43 14.37 -4.19
N ASP A 95 24.28 14.81 -5.14
CA ASP A 95 23.83 15.32 -6.44
C ASP A 95 23.14 14.26 -7.31
N ASP A 96 23.59 13.02 -7.25
CA ASP A 96 22.94 11.87 -7.90
C ASP A 96 21.89 11.21 -6.97
N TYR A 97 21.04 12.03 -6.39
CA TYR A 97 20.10 11.63 -5.34
C TYR A 97 18.99 10.67 -5.79
N LEU A 98 18.59 10.74 -7.05
CA LEU A 98 17.38 10.06 -7.47
C LEU A 98 17.56 8.54 -7.51
N GLN A 99 18.64 8.06 -8.10
CA GLN A 99 18.88 6.62 -8.23
C GLN A 99 19.04 5.92 -6.88
N PRO A 100 19.91 6.38 -5.95
CA PRO A 100 20.03 5.75 -4.63
C PRO A 100 18.73 5.79 -3.83
N SER A 101 18.02 6.93 -3.83
CA SER A 101 16.77 7.06 -3.09
C SER A 101 15.69 6.13 -3.62
N MET A 102 15.57 6.01 -4.95
CA MET A 102 14.60 5.12 -5.57
C MET A 102 14.94 3.66 -5.37
N THR A 103 16.20 3.28 -5.50
CA THR A 103 16.65 1.91 -5.21
C THR A 103 16.27 1.50 -3.78
N ARG A 104 16.47 2.40 -2.82
CA ARG A 104 16.05 2.16 -1.43
C ARG A 104 14.54 2.01 -1.29
N LEU A 105 13.76 2.94 -1.85
CA LEU A 105 12.29 2.89 -1.77
C LEU A 105 11.73 1.64 -2.45
N GLN A 106 12.24 1.29 -3.64
CA GLN A 106 11.90 0.06 -4.34
C GLN A 106 12.19 -1.18 -3.50
N SER A 107 13.35 -1.24 -2.85
CA SER A 107 13.73 -2.35 -1.99
C SER A 107 12.76 -2.52 -0.81
N LEU A 108 12.34 -1.42 -0.16
CA LEU A 108 11.37 -1.44 0.93
C LEU A 108 9.99 -1.98 0.47
N VAL A 109 9.54 -1.53 -0.71
CA VAL A 109 8.26 -1.97 -1.30
C VAL A 109 8.35 -3.44 -1.73
N LEU A 110 9.42 -3.84 -2.41
CA LEU A 110 9.62 -5.23 -2.86
C LEU A 110 9.73 -6.21 -1.69
N ASP A 111 10.44 -5.84 -0.62
CA ASP A 111 10.52 -6.68 0.58
C ASP A 111 9.15 -6.86 1.22
N ALA A 112 8.34 -5.81 1.26
CA ALA A 112 6.98 -5.88 1.78
C ALA A 112 6.07 -6.79 0.92
N ILE A 113 6.16 -6.70 -0.41
CA ILE A 113 5.40 -7.54 -1.35
C ILE A 113 5.75 -9.03 -1.16
N LYS A 114 7.06 -9.34 -1.11
CA LYS A 114 7.55 -10.72 -0.95
C LYS A 114 7.13 -11.39 0.36
N ASN A 115 6.96 -10.60 1.41
CA ASN A 115 6.63 -11.10 2.74
C ASN A 115 5.13 -10.96 3.09
N ALA A 116 4.30 -10.48 2.17
CA ALA A 116 2.87 -10.32 2.41
C ALA A 116 2.14 -11.67 2.45
N ASP A 117 1.14 -11.76 3.33
CA ASP A 117 0.22 -12.90 3.39
C ASP A 117 -1.01 -12.69 2.51
N ILE A 118 -1.32 -11.43 2.22
CA ILE A 118 -2.34 -11.00 1.24
C ILE A 118 -1.79 -9.82 0.45
N VAL A 119 -2.03 -9.80 -0.86
CA VAL A 119 -1.72 -8.65 -1.72
C VAL A 119 -2.99 -8.13 -2.38
N GLY A 120 -3.25 -6.83 -2.21
CA GLY A 120 -4.22 -6.09 -3.03
C GLY A 120 -3.55 -5.57 -4.29
N ALA A 121 -4.12 -5.82 -5.45
CA ALA A 121 -3.57 -5.44 -6.76
C ALA A 121 -4.64 -4.85 -7.68
N PRO A 122 -4.26 -4.06 -8.70
CA PRO A 122 -5.19 -3.61 -9.72
C PRO A 122 -5.77 -4.79 -10.50
N SER A 123 -7.10 -5.02 -10.41
CA SER A 123 -7.78 -6.06 -11.19
C SER A 123 -8.07 -5.59 -12.62
N TRP A 124 -8.59 -6.48 -13.44
CA TRP A 124 -8.99 -6.19 -14.84
C TRP A 124 -9.98 -5.02 -14.98
N LEU A 125 -10.70 -4.66 -13.92
CA LEU A 125 -11.62 -3.53 -13.95
C LEU A 125 -10.92 -2.19 -14.18
N HIS A 126 -9.66 -2.09 -13.79
CA HIS A 126 -8.85 -0.87 -13.91
C HIS A 126 -8.26 -0.68 -15.32
N PHE A 127 -8.35 -1.69 -16.19
CA PHE A 127 -7.78 -1.69 -17.56
C PHE A 127 -8.84 -1.56 -18.65
N ARG A 128 -10.12 -1.36 -18.31
CA ARG A 128 -11.23 -1.36 -19.28
C ARG A 128 -11.16 -0.25 -20.33
N ASP A 129 -10.59 0.91 -19.97
CA ASP A 129 -10.51 2.09 -20.83
C ASP A 129 -9.07 2.43 -21.23
N SER A 130 -8.30 1.41 -21.62
CA SER A 130 -6.88 1.57 -22.01
C SER A 130 -6.66 2.41 -23.26
N THR A 131 -7.71 2.78 -23.98
CA THR A 131 -7.65 3.62 -25.19
C THR A 131 -7.57 5.11 -24.91
N ASN A 132 -7.87 5.55 -23.69
CA ASN A 132 -7.82 6.95 -23.31
C ASN A 132 -6.38 7.36 -22.92
N ASP A 133 -5.80 8.30 -23.67
CA ASP A 133 -4.40 8.77 -23.47
C ASP A 133 -4.13 9.30 -22.07
N THR A 134 -5.13 9.84 -21.38
CA THR A 134 -5.00 10.37 -20.02
C THR A 134 -4.75 9.27 -18.97
N ASN A 135 -5.10 8.02 -19.28
CA ASN A 135 -5.02 6.89 -18.34
C ASN A 135 -3.86 5.93 -18.61
N ILE A 136 -3.07 6.15 -19.67
CA ILE A 136 -2.03 5.21 -20.08
C ILE A 136 -0.91 5.08 -19.04
N ILE A 137 -0.49 6.19 -18.41
CA ILE A 137 0.57 6.17 -17.38
C ILE A 137 0.12 5.43 -16.12
N PRO A 138 -1.04 5.76 -15.51
CA PRO A 138 -1.57 4.98 -14.40
C PRO A 138 -1.74 3.50 -14.72
N GLN A 139 -2.28 3.14 -15.89
CA GLN A 139 -2.47 1.74 -16.27
C GLN A 139 -1.15 1.00 -16.49
N ALA A 140 -0.16 1.63 -17.12
CA ALA A 140 1.17 1.06 -17.27
C ALA A 140 1.83 0.84 -15.90
N ALA A 141 1.68 1.77 -14.96
CA ALA A 141 2.14 1.62 -13.59
C ALA A 141 1.44 0.46 -12.87
N GLN A 142 0.11 0.36 -13.01
CA GLN A 142 -0.67 -0.76 -12.46
C GLN A 142 -0.24 -2.10 -13.05
N SER A 143 0.09 -2.15 -14.35
CA SER A 143 0.58 -3.36 -14.99
C SER A 143 1.97 -3.79 -14.46
N VAL A 144 2.81 -2.84 -14.04
CA VAL A 144 4.08 -3.15 -13.36
C VAL A 144 3.83 -3.81 -12.00
N CYS A 145 2.78 -3.40 -11.27
CA CYS A 145 2.41 -4.11 -10.04
C CYS A 145 2.11 -5.59 -10.31
N LEU A 146 1.33 -5.90 -11.35
CA LEU A 146 0.97 -7.29 -11.70
C LEU A 146 2.19 -8.13 -12.07
N THR A 147 3.08 -7.61 -12.91
CA THR A 147 4.33 -8.33 -13.25
C THR A 147 5.26 -8.50 -12.05
N THR A 148 5.29 -7.53 -11.14
CA THR A 148 6.06 -7.63 -9.90
C THR A 148 5.50 -8.70 -8.97
N ILE A 149 4.18 -8.78 -8.83
CA ILE A 149 3.50 -9.83 -8.04
C ILE A 149 3.80 -11.20 -8.63
N GLU A 150 3.61 -11.38 -9.93
CA GLU A 150 3.91 -12.66 -10.62
C GLU A 150 5.34 -13.13 -10.38
N ALA A 151 6.29 -12.19 -10.41
CA ALA A 151 7.72 -12.49 -10.26
C ALA A 151 8.17 -12.69 -8.80
N SER A 152 7.43 -12.16 -7.81
CA SER A 152 7.94 -12.00 -6.44
C SER A 152 7.08 -12.63 -5.35
N VAL A 153 5.82 -12.95 -5.63
CA VAL A 153 4.86 -13.47 -4.65
C VAL A 153 4.65 -14.96 -4.88
N GLU A 154 4.60 -15.72 -3.80
CA GLU A 154 4.30 -17.15 -3.89
C GLU A 154 2.87 -17.37 -4.39
N LYS A 155 2.67 -18.41 -5.22
CA LYS A 155 1.36 -18.71 -5.82
C LYS A 155 0.25 -19.04 -4.81
N SER A 156 0.62 -19.39 -3.60
CA SER A 156 -0.31 -19.66 -2.48
C SER A 156 -0.87 -18.39 -1.84
N VAL A 157 -0.23 -17.23 -2.05
CA VAL A 157 -0.66 -15.95 -1.48
C VAL A 157 -1.90 -15.46 -2.22
N PRO A 158 -3.04 -15.24 -1.53
CA PRO A 158 -4.25 -14.73 -2.16
C PRO A 158 -4.08 -13.27 -2.61
N ILE A 159 -4.54 -12.98 -3.83
CA ILE A 159 -4.52 -11.66 -4.45
C ILE A 159 -5.95 -11.17 -4.59
N PHE A 160 -6.24 -10.00 -4.01
CA PHE A 160 -7.54 -9.32 -4.10
C PHE A 160 -7.43 -8.01 -4.86
N ASP A 161 -8.57 -7.41 -5.24
CA ASP A 161 -8.56 -6.06 -5.79
C ASP A 161 -8.10 -5.05 -4.72
N HIS A 162 -7.26 -4.08 -5.10
CA HIS A 162 -6.72 -3.10 -4.16
C HIS A 162 -7.77 -2.13 -3.60
N PHE A 163 -8.95 -2.03 -4.22
CA PHE A 163 -10.10 -1.27 -3.71
C PHE A 163 -11.13 -2.12 -2.96
N ILE A 164 -10.86 -3.40 -2.71
CA ILE A 164 -11.79 -4.33 -2.05
C ILE A 164 -12.29 -3.81 -0.69
N PHE A 165 -11.53 -2.96 -0.01
CA PHE A 165 -11.97 -2.39 1.26
C PHE A 165 -13.15 -1.41 1.14
N LYS A 166 -13.45 -0.87 -0.06
CA LYS A 166 -14.65 -0.03 -0.27
C LYS A 166 -15.94 -0.84 -0.06
N PRO A 167 -16.18 -1.95 -0.80
CA PRO A 167 -17.32 -2.81 -0.50
C PRO A 167 -17.23 -3.46 0.88
N PHE A 168 -16.04 -3.87 1.34
CA PHE A 168 -15.81 -4.42 2.67
C PHE A 168 -16.33 -3.48 3.79
N HIS A 169 -16.06 -2.18 3.69
CA HIS A 169 -16.59 -1.17 4.60
C HIS A 169 -18.11 -1.03 4.47
N LYS A 170 -18.62 -0.92 3.24
CA LYS A 170 -20.06 -0.77 2.96
C LYS A 170 -20.88 -1.93 3.51
N GLU A 171 -20.34 -3.14 3.52
CA GLU A 171 -20.97 -4.35 4.05
C GLU A 171 -20.81 -4.49 5.58
N GLY A 172 -20.19 -3.53 6.25
CA GLY A 172 -20.00 -3.54 7.71
C GLY A 172 -19.00 -4.60 8.20
N LEU A 173 -18.14 -5.11 7.31
CA LEU A 173 -17.19 -6.16 7.67
C LEU A 173 -16.06 -5.64 8.58
N PHE A 174 -15.70 -4.37 8.50
CA PHE A 174 -14.79 -3.76 9.48
C PHE A 174 -15.38 -3.80 10.90
N ASN A 175 -16.68 -3.50 11.07
CA ASN A 175 -17.33 -3.58 12.36
C ASN A 175 -17.25 -5.00 12.94
N ARG A 176 -17.48 -6.01 12.11
CA ARG A 176 -17.40 -7.41 12.55
C ARG A 176 -15.95 -7.83 12.87
N LEU A 177 -14.97 -7.28 12.12
CA LEU A 177 -13.57 -7.63 12.28
C LEU A 177 -12.94 -7.00 13.54
N LEU A 178 -13.31 -5.76 13.86
CA LEU A 178 -12.62 -4.93 14.85
C LEU A 178 -13.31 -4.86 16.21
N LYS A 179 -14.63 -5.12 16.29
CA LYS A 179 -15.45 -4.91 17.50
C LYS A 179 -14.98 -5.66 18.76
N ASP A 180 -14.28 -6.77 18.59
CA ASP A 180 -13.85 -7.64 19.70
C ASP A 180 -12.36 -7.45 20.04
N LEU A 181 -11.71 -6.42 19.47
CA LEU A 181 -10.32 -6.11 19.78
C LEU A 181 -10.19 -5.35 21.09
N ASP A 182 -9.22 -5.73 21.91
CA ASP A 182 -8.86 -4.98 23.13
C ASP A 182 -8.11 -3.68 22.77
N GLN A 183 -7.36 -3.71 21.68
CA GLN A 183 -6.50 -2.61 21.24
C GLN A 183 -6.35 -2.59 19.72
N LEU A 184 -6.32 -1.39 19.17
CA LEU A 184 -6.00 -1.11 17.79
C LEU A 184 -4.94 0.00 17.72
N THR A 185 -4.03 -0.06 16.76
CA THR A 185 -3.13 1.05 16.45
C THR A 185 -3.41 1.53 15.02
N VAL A 186 -3.51 2.84 14.83
CA VAL A 186 -3.70 3.48 13.52
C VAL A 186 -2.44 4.23 13.14
N ILE A 187 -1.92 3.97 11.95
CA ILE A 187 -0.79 4.72 11.36
C ILE A 187 -1.36 5.57 10.23
N SER A 188 -1.49 6.87 10.46
CA SER A 188 -2.12 7.81 9.53
C SER A 188 -1.65 9.24 9.75
N HIS A 189 -1.94 10.15 8.82
CA HIS A 189 -1.62 11.57 8.99
C HIS A 189 -2.61 12.29 9.91
N THR A 190 -3.88 11.92 9.88
CA THR A 190 -4.93 12.49 10.73
C THR A 190 -5.18 11.56 11.90
N ASP A 191 -5.26 12.15 13.10
CA ASP A 191 -5.69 11.41 14.27
C ASP A 191 -7.22 11.29 14.27
N ILE A 192 -7.68 10.07 14.06
CA ILE A 192 -9.10 9.68 14.05
C ILE A 192 -9.36 8.58 15.09
N THR A 193 -8.47 8.42 16.06
CA THR A 193 -8.53 7.32 17.03
C THR A 193 -9.78 7.38 17.90
N ASP A 194 -10.22 8.57 18.33
CA ASP A 194 -11.45 8.72 19.12
C ASP A 194 -12.69 8.29 18.33
N GLN A 195 -12.76 8.69 17.05
CA GLN A 195 -13.86 8.29 16.15
C GLN A 195 -13.86 6.77 15.93
N ILE A 196 -12.70 6.19 15.68
CA ILE A 196 -12.53 4.74 15.49
C ILE A 196 -12.87 3.99 16.78
N ALA A 197 -12.34 4.42 17.93
CA ALA A 197 -12.61 3.79 19.21
C ALA A 197 -14.10 3.81 19.54
N SER A 198 -14.75 4.96 19.37
CA SER A 198 -16.19 5.10 19.58
C SER A 198 -17.01 4.23 18.61
N HIS A 199 -16.69 4.27 17.32
CA HIS A 199 -17.45 3.56 16.29
C HIS A 199 -17.39 2.03 16.44
N PHE A 200 -16.20 1.49 16.77
CA PHE A 200 -15.99 0.05 16.94
C PHE A 200 -16.06 -0.42 18.38
N ASN A 201 -16.39 0.47 19.32
CA ASN A 201 -16.44 0.19 20.77
C ASN A 201 -15.13 -0.43 21.28
N LEU A 202 -13.99 0.15 20.89
CA LEU A 202 -12.66 -0.34 21.28
C LEU A 202 -12.26 0.24 22.64
N PRO A 203 -11.76 -0.58 23.58
CA PRO A 203 -11.22 -0.10 24.86
C PRO A 203 -10.01 0.81 24.70
N LYS A 204 -9.23 0.60 23.60
CA LYS A 204 -8.02 1.36 23.32
C LYS A 204 -7.75 1.49 21.84
N CYS A 205 -7.44 2.72 21.39
CA CYS A 205 -6.96 3.01 20.05
C CYS A 205 -5.74 3.94 20.14
N ASP A 206 -4.58 3.48 19.69
CA ASP A 206 -3.33 4.25 19.68
C ASP A 206 -3.10 4.84 18.28
N HIS A 207 -2.47 6.03 18.20
CA HIS A 207 -2.10 6.69 16.95
C HIS A 207 -0.57 6.79 16.77
N ILE A 208 -0.11 6.44 15.59
CA ILE A 208 1.24 6.79 15.12
C ILE A 208 1.08 7.77 13.97
N ARG A 209 1.37 9.04 14.24
CA ARG A 209 1.26 10.10 13.24
C ARG A 209 2.35 9.97 12.18
N ILE A 210 1.95 10.13 10.92
CA ILE A 210 2.84 10.29 9.77
C ILE A 210 2.60 11.66 9.13
N PRO A 211 3.55 12.20 8.35
CA PRO A 211 3.27 13.35 7.48
C PRO A 211 2.17 13.02 6.48
N GLY A 212 1.29 13.97 6.24
CA GLY A 212 0.23 13.84 5.25
C GLY A 212 0.74 13.95 3.82
N HIS A 213 -0.19 13.82 2.86
CA HIS A 213 0.06 14.23 1.48
C HIS A 213 0.44 15.71 1.41
N GLN A 214 1.11 16.16 0.34
CA GLN A 214 1.59 17.55 0.21
C GLN A 214 0.56 18.64 0.58
N SER A 215 -0.73 18.37 0.35
CA SER A 215 -1.82 19.30 0.72
C SER A 215 -2.00 19.45 2.24
N PHE A 216 -1.45 18.55 3.03
CA PHE A 216 -1.56 18.50 4.48
C PHE A 216 -0.20 18.57 5.18
N MET A 217 0.91 18.69 4.41
CA MET A 217 2.25 18.77 4.98
C MET A 217 2.49 20.14 5.60
N GLN A 218 3.06 20.12 6.80
CA GLN A 218 3.71 21.29 7.37
C GLN A 218 5.12 21.43 6.77
N SER A 219 5.63 22.65 6.73
CA SER A 219 6.98 22.91 6.23
C SER A 219 8.01 22.08 6.99
N GLY A 220 8.87 21.33 6.27
CA GLY A 220 9.95 20.52 6.85
C GLY A 220 9.55 19.08 7.27
N GLU A 221 8.30 18.69 7.11
CA GLU A 221 7.87 17.29 7.39
C GLU A 221 7.93 16.43 6.14
N PHE A 222 9.04 15.73 5.91
CA PHE A 222 9.17 14.78 4.79
C PHE A 222 9.08 13.35 5.29
N HIS A 223 7.99 12.67 4.89
CA HIS A 223 7.79 11.27 5.25
C HIS A 223 8.96 10.41 4.73
N TYR A 224 9.28 10.56 3.45
CA TYR A 224 10.46 9.97 2.84
C TYR A 224 11.34 11.10 2.26
N PRO A 225 12.64 11.06 2.43
CA PRO A 225 13.44 10.01 3.09
C PRO A 225 13.64 10.20 4.60
N THR A 226 13.15 11.27 5.21
CA THR A 226 13.63 11.76 6.52
C THR A 226 12.95 11.08 7.70
N LEU A 227 11.62 11.10 7.76
CA LEU A 227 10.89 10.71 8.98
C LEU A 227 10.54 9.22 9.06
N TYR A 228 10.59 8.48 7.94
CA TYR A 228 10.16 7.09 7.97
C TYR A 228 10.95 6.19 8.93
N PRO A 229 12.27 6.38 9.17
CA PRO A 229 12.98 5.55 10.15
C PRO A 229 12.54 5.82 11.59
N GLU A 230 12.21 7.08 11.91
CA GLU A 230 11.66 7.44 13.22
C GLU A 230 10.25 6.82 13.41
N ILE A 231 9.41 6.88 12.38
CA ILE A 231 8.07 6.27 12.41
C ILE A 231 8.18 4.74 12.58
N GLU A 232 9.10 4.09 11.86
CA GLU A 232 9.41 2.67 12.03
C GLU A 232 9.80 2.32 13.46
N SER A 233 10.60 3.19 14.12
CA SER A 233 11.01 2.99 15.52
C SER A 233 9.84 3.08 16.51
N LYS A 234 8.79 3.84 16.18
CA LYS A 234 7.56 3.97 16.98
C LYS A 234 6.62 2.77 16.84
N ILE A 235 6.78 1.95 15.80
CA ILE A 235 5.98 0.73 15.64
C ILE A 235 6.40 -0.27 16.71
N ASN A 236 5.58 -0.41 17.74
CA ASN A 236 5.81 -1.30 18.88
C ASN A 236 4.67 -2.31 19.02
N VAL A 237 4.94 -3.56 18.69
CA VAL A 237 4.03 -4.69 18.89
C VAL A 237 4.24 -5.18 20.33
N LYS A 238 3.29 -4.86 21.21
CA LYS A 238 3.35 -5.20 22.64
C LYS A 238 3.00 -6.66 22.91
N ARG A 239 2.03 -7.17 22.13
CA ARG A 239 1.54 -8.54 22.22
C ARG A 239 1.50 -9.15 20.83
N ARG A 240 1.81 -10.43 20.72
CA ARG A 240 1.66 -11.17 19.46
C ARG A 240 0.23 -11.03 18.94
N GLY A 241 0.09 -10.65 17.69
CA GLY A 241 -1.20 -10.43 17.04
C GLY A 241 -1.84 -9.07 17.29
N ASP A 242 -1.16 -8.08 17.91
CA ASP A 242 -1.65 -6.71 17.97
C ASP A 242 -1.95 -6.19 16.56
N VAL A 243 -3.11 -5.56 16.37
CA VAL A 243 -3.63 -5.15 15.06
C VAL A 243 -3.28 -3.69 14.78
N PHE A 244 -2.80 -3.45 13.56
CA PHE A 244 -2.47 -2.12 13.04
C PHE A 244 -3.21 -1.88 11.72
N LEU A 245 -3.95 -0.78 11.63
CA LEU A 245 -4.48 -0.24 10.38
C LEU A 245 -3.52 0.82 9.85
N VAL A 246 -3.07 0.65 8.62
CA VAL A 246 -2.01 1.48 8.03
C VAL A 246 -2.53 2.24 6.82
N ALA A 247 -2.46 3.58 6.89
CA ALA A 247 -2.83 4.52 5.84
C ALA A 247 -1.65 5.45 5.53
N ALA A 248 -0.57 4.89 4.96
CA ALA A 248 0.74 5.56 4.85
C ALA A 248 1.36 5.55 3.44
N GLY A 249 0.53 5.47 2.39
CA GLY A 249 0.98 5.48 1.00
C GLY A 249 2.02 4.39 0.71
N TYR A 250 3.10 4.72 0.00
CA TYR A 250 4.15 3.74 -0.38
C TYR A 250 4.80 3.09 0.83
N LEU A 251 5.05 3.84 1.88
CA LEU A 251 5.69 3.35 3.10
C LEU A 251 4.75 2.51 3.95
N GLY A 252 3.44 2.59 3.72
CA GLY A 252 2.47 1.73 4.40
C GLY A 252 2.76 0.24 4.22
N LYS A 253 3.24 -0.17 3.04
CA LYS A 253 3.64 -1.55 2.75
C LYS A 253 4.82 -1.98 3.62
N HIS A 254 5.83 -1.11 3.70
CA HIS A 254 6.99 -1.32 4.56
C HIS A 254 6.59 -1.42 6.04
N TYR A 255 5.69 -0.54 6.51
CA TYR A 255 5.21 -0.60 7.90
C TYR A 255 4.44 -1.89 8.18
N CYS A 256 3.57 -2.35 7.28
CA CYS A 256 2.89 -3.65 7.43
C CYS A 256 3.90 -4.81 7.55
N ASN A 257 4.97 -4.79 6.75
CA ASN A 257 6.06 -5.78 6.82
C ASN A 257 6.80 -5.73 8.16
N ILE A 258 7.12 -4.53 8.67
CA ILE A 258 7.75 -4.34 9.98
C ILE A 258 6.85 -4.82 11.13
N ILE A 259 5.56 -4.51 11.07
CA ILE A 259 4.56 -4.98 12.04
C ILE A 259 4.54 -6.50 12.08
N LYS A 260 4.46 -7.17 10.93
CA LYS A 260 4.53 -8.63 10.83
C LYS A 260 5.83 -9.18 11.41
N LYS A 261 6.99 -8.63 11.04
CA LYS A 261 8.31 -9.04 11.57
C LYS A 261 8.41 -8.90 13.08
N LYS A 262 7.72 -7.92 13.67
CA LYS A 262 7.64 -7.72 15.12
C LYS A 262 6.56 -8.58 15.81
N GLY A 263 5.82 -9.39 15.07
CA GLY A 263 4.82 -10.31 15.61
C GLY A 263 3.38 -9.78 15.60
N GLY A 264 3.11 -8.63 15.00
CA GLY A 264 1.79 -8.01 14.86
C GLY A 264 1.08 -8.34 13.56
N ILE A 265 -0.09 -7.74 13.37
CA ILE A 265 -0.95 -7.83 12.19
C ILE A 265 -1.05 -6.45 11.56
N GLY A 266 -0.43 -6.26 10.40
CA GLY A 266 -0.45 -5.01 9.63
C GLY A 266 -1.40 -5.09 8.45
N ILE A 267 -2.39 -4.18 8.39
CA ILE A 267 -3.38 -4.13 7.32
C ILE A 267 -3.31 -2.77 6.63
N ASP A 268 -2.82 -2.74 5.38
CA ASP A 268 -2.81 -1.53 4.57
C ASP A 268 -4.22 -1.23 4.06
N ILE A 269 -4.85 -0.24 4.66
CA ILE A 269 -6.21 0.19 4.30
C ILE A 269 -6.23 1.35 3.29
N GLY A 270 -5.10 2.01 3.03
CA GLY A 270 -5.00 3.22 2.19
C GLY A 270 -5.84 4.38 2.71
N SER A 271 -6.59 5.05 1.82
CA SER A 271 -7.40 6.23 2.12
C SER A 271 -8.88 5.88 2.35
N ILE A 272 -9.19 4.89 3.18
CA ILE A 272 -10.57 4.48 3.43
C ILE A 272 -11.25 5.34 4.50
N PHE A 273 -10.49 5.89 5.41
CA PHE A 273 -10.96 6.76 6.48
C PHE A 273 -10.55 8.19 6.23
#